data_8c061dd38cd0f2db98a20c6e050da3ba
#
_entry.id   8c061dd38cd0f2db98a20c6e050da3ba
#
_cell.length_a   1.000
_cell.length_b   1.000
_cell.length_c   1.000
_cell.angle_alpha   90.00
_cell.angle_beta   90.00
_cell.angle_gamma   90.00
#
_symmetry.space_group_name_H-M   'P 1'
#
loop_
_entity.id
_entity.type
_entity.pdbx_description
1 polymer ?
#
loop_
_entity_poly.entity_id
_entity_poly.type
_entity_poly.pdbx_seq_one_letter_code
_entity_poly.pdbx_strand_id
1 'polypeptide(L)'
;CALPICATGGSGRMVPGGVCGIAPPPEGKCAFVSNNLTISHGVLDVTQVDGNEAEEQFALTCNETMPVKITSSMEDHFLNLKPDGSIRSFLTLNGSPASIGTQVNAIMNEYTYVRVKSKLQTNGTPSLGNFSGATTLVLSIP
;
A
#
# COMPACT_ATOMS: atom_id res chain seq x y z
N CYS A 1 6.79 13.07 -5.59
CA CYS A 1 5.82 12.88 -4.50
C CYS A 1 5.82 11.45 -4.02
N ALA A 2 5.75 11.26 -2.72
CA ALA A 2 5.76 9.94 -2.12
C ALA A 2 4.62 9.80 -1.12
N LEU A 3 3.96 8.64 -1.13
CA LEU A 3 2.92 8.30 -0.17
C LEU A 3 3.34 7.02 0.56
N PRO A 4 3.68 7.09 1.87
CA PRO A 4 3.95 5.90 2.63
C PRO A 4 2.71 5.04 2.77
N ILE A 5 2.86 3.74 2.53
CA ILE A 5 1.81 2.75 2.74
C ILE A 5 2.29 1.77 3.79
N CYS A 6 1.45 1.51 4.79
CA CYS A 6 1.67 0.46 5.76
C CYS A 6 0.60 -0.61 5.61
N ALA A 7 1.02 -1.86 5.55
CA ALA A 7 0.13 -2.99 5.69
C ALA A 7 0.28 -3.52 7.11
N THR A 8 -0.82 -3.60 7.83
CA THR A 8 -0.83 -4.01 9.22
C THR A 8 -1.87 -5.08 9.48
N GLY A 9 -1.69 -5.82 10.54
CA GLY A 9 -2.64 -6.82 11.01
C GLY A 9 -2.08 -7.59 12.18
N GLY A 10 -2.83 -8.56 12.65
CA GLY A 10 -2.41 -9.43 13.74
C GLY A 10 -3.06 -10.78 13.65
N SER A 11 -2.40 -11.78 14.23
CA SER A 11 -2.94 -13.13 14.37
C SER A 11 -3.30 -13.33 15.84
N GLY A 12 -4.59 -13.52 16.09
CA GLY A 12 -5.15 -13.74 17.41
C GLY A 12 -5.48 -12.46 18.15
N ARG A 13 -4.60 -11.51 18.24
CA ARG A 13 -4.83 -10.27 18.98
C ARG A 13 -4.37 -9.07 18.15
N MET A 14 -5.25 -8.12 17.98
CA MET A 14 -4.93 -6.89 17.27
C MET A 14 -4.23 -5.91 18.19
N VAL A 15 -3.07 -5.42 17.73
CA VAL A 15 -2.39 -4.28 18.33
C VAL A 15 -2.36 -3.18 17.26
N PRO A 16 -2.56 -1.91 17.62
CA PRO A 16 -2.45 -0.84 16.66
C PRO A 16 -1.13 -0.94 15.90
N GLY A 17 -1.22 -0.91 14.58
CA GLY A 17 -0.05 -1.01 13.72
C GLY A 17 0.93 0.12 13.95
N GLY A 18 2.16 -0.09 13.50
CA GLY A 18 3.21 0.92 13.59
C GLY A 18 2.83 2.20 12.85
N VAL A 19 3.51 3.28 13.20
CA VAL A 19 3.28 4.58 12.58
C VAL A 19 3.85 4.56 11.16
N CYS A 20 3.02 4.87 10.18
CA CYS A 20 3.48 5.13 8.82
C CYS A 20 4.18 6.47 8.78
N GLY A 21 5.33 6.53 8.13
CA GLY A 21 6.02 7.78 7.90
C GLY A 21 5.17 8.75 7.07
N ILE A 22 5.38 10.03 7.28
CA ILE A 22 4.70 11.08 6.54
C ILE A 22 5.51 11.37 5.29
N ALA A 23 4.85 11.38 4.13
CA ALA A 23 5.50 11.76 2.89
C ALA A 23 5.85 13.25 2.91
N PRO A 24 7.02 13.65 2.41
CA PRO A 24 7.32 15.07 2.25
C PRO A 24 6.33 15.72 1.27
N PRO A 25 6.05 17.03 1.41
CA PRO A 25 5.18 17.72 0.47
C PRO A 25 5.70 17.56 -0.96
N PRO A 26 4.85 17.23 -1.91
CA PRO A 26 5.29 17.11 -3.28
C PRO A 26 5.62 18.48 -3.87
N GLU A 27 6.70 18.52 -4.63
CA GLU A 27 7.01 19.66 -5.47
C GLU A 27 6.52 19.36 -6.88
N GLY A 28 5.80 20.28 -7.49
CA GLY A 28 5.36 20.14 -8.85
C GLY A 28 3.85 20.19 -9.04
N LYS A 29 3.37 19.51 -10.08
CA LYS A 29 2.01 19.69 -10.58
C LYS A 29 0.97 18.81 -9.91
N CYS A 30 1.40 17.72 -9.29
CA CYS A 30 0.52 16.73 -8.68
C CYS A 30 0.93 16.45 -7.24
N ALA A 31 -0.07 16.07 -6.44
CA ALA A 31 0.12 15.76 -5.04
C ALA A 31 -0.81 14.63 -4.59
N PHE A 32 -0.35 13.81 -3.65
CA PHE A 32 -1.26 12.96 -2.90
C PHE A 32 -2.07 13.80 -1.91
N VAL A 33 -3.36 13.49 -1.81
CA VAL A 33 -4.27 14.20 -0.89
C VAL A 33 -4.00 13.82 0.56
N SER A 34 -3.64 12.54 0.79
CA SER A 34 -3.35 12.03 2.13
C SER A 34 -1.85 11.98 2.38
N ASN A 35 -1.45 12.13 3.65
CA ASN A 35 -0.05 12.06 4.06
C ASN A 35 0.45 10.63 4.27
N ASN A 36 -0.47 9.70 4.51
CA ASN A 36 -0.17 8.28 4.71
C ASN A 36 -1.41 7.45 4.40
N LEU A 37 -1.19 6.14 4.29
CA LEU A 37 -2.27 5.19 4.08
C LEU A 37 -1.96 3.93 4.88
N THR A 38 -2.95 3.44 5.62
CA THR A 38 -2.83 2.18 6.37
C THR A 38 -3.84 1.19 5.83
N ILE A 39 -3.36 0.00 5.47
CA ILE A 39 -4.20 -1.12 5.09
C ILE A 39 -4.21 -2.11 6.26
N SER A 40 -5.37 -2.33 6.86
CA SER A 40 -5.50 -3.24 7.98
C SER A 40 -6.20 -4.53 7.56
N HIS A 41 -5.56 -5.66 7.86
CA HIS A 41 -6.17 -6.98 7.67
C HIS A 41 -6.99 -7.42 8.88
N GLY A 42 -6.94 -6.67 9.96
CA GLY A 42 -7.67 -6.99 11.19
C GLY A 42 -7.04 -8.15 11.97
N VAL A 43 -7.83 -8.76 12.82
CA VAL A 43 -7.43 -9.92 13.63
C VAL A 43 -7.81 -11.19 12.87
N LEU A 44 -6.82 -12.05 12.62
CA LEU A 44 -6.99 -13.25 11.83
C LEU A 44 -6.54 -14.49 12.59
N ASP A 45 -7.27 -15.59 12.43
CA ASP A 45 -6.74 -16.90 12.81
C ASP A 45 -5.61 -17.30 11.87
N VAL A 46 -4.71 -18.15 12.35
CA VAL A 46 -3.59 -18.65 11.57
C VAL A 46 -4.05 -19.28 10.24
N THR A 47 -5.20 -19.93 10.26
CA THR A 47 -5.79 -20.57 9.08
C THR A 47 -6.41 -19.59 8.09
N GLN A 48 -6.61 -18.33 8.49
CA GLN A 48 -7.25 -17.30 7.68
C GLN A 48 -6.25 -16.32 7.07
N VAL A 49 -4.98 -16.42 7.42
CA VAL A 49 -3.97 -15.46 6.98
C VAL A 49 -3.68 -15.60 5.49
N ASP A 50 -3.44 -16.83 5.04
CA ASP A 50 -3.13 -17.06 3.63
C ASP A 50 -4.32 -16.71 2.74
N GLY A 51 -4.10 -15.84 1.77
CA GLY A 51 -5.14 -15.41 0.85
C GLY A 51 -6.04 -14.30 1.37
N ASN A 52 -5.85 -13.82 2.61
CA ASN A 52 -6.65 -12.72 3.14
C ASN A 52 -6.37 -11.44 2.36
N GLU A 53 -7.41 -10.70 2.04
CA GLU A 53 -7.33 -9.46 1.27
C GLU A 53 -7.87 -8.30 2.06
N ALA A 54 -7.21 -7.15 1.92
CA ALA A 54 -7.68 -5.88 2.41
C ALA A 54 -7.41 -4.80 1.37
N GLU A 55 -8.29 -3.84 1.26
CA GLU A 55 -8.15 -2.75 0.30
C GLU A 55 -8.36 -1.42 0.96
N GLU A 56 -7.69 -0.43 0.41
CA GLU A 56 -7.91 0.98 0.72
C GLU A 56 -7.85 1.79 -0.56
N GLN A 57 -8.29 3.01 -0.48
CA GLN A 57 -8.33 3.92 -1.59
C GLN A 57 -7.62 5.21 -1.20
N PHE A 58 -6.81 5.72 -2.09
CA PHE A 58 -6.18 7.02 -1.90
C PHE A 58 -6.48 7.91 -3.09
N ALA A 59 -6.33 9.21 -2.88
CA ALA A 59 -6.58 10.20 -3.91
C ALA A 59 -5.34 11.01 -4.21
N LEU A 60 -5.23 11.43 -5.44
CA LEU A 60 -4.26 12.43 -5.88
C LEU A 60 -4.98 13.56 -6.60
N THR A 61 -4.33 14.69 -6.68
CA THR A 61 -4.84 15.85 -7.43
C THR A 61 -3.70 16.51 -8.18
N CYS A 62 -4.01 17.04 -9.33
CA CYS A 62 -3.05 17.77 -10.17
C CYS A 62 -3.61 19.15 -10.51
N ASN A 63 -2.74 20.12 -10.74
CA ASN A 63 -3.13 21.46 -11.18
C ASN A 63 -3.27 21.56 -12.71
N GLU A 64 -3.04 20.47 -13.41
CA GLU A 64 -3.24 20.36 -14.86
C GLU A 64 -3.83 18.97 -15.17
N THR A 65 -4.57 18.88 -16.27
CA THR A 65 -5.01 17.59 -16.79
C THR A 65 -3.82 16.89 -17.42
N MET A 66 -3.45 15.72 -16.88
CA MET A 66 -2.25 15.02 -17.34
C MET A 66 -2.27 13.55 -16.91
N PRO A 67 -1.55 12.69 -17.64
CA PRO A 67 -1.33 11.33 -17.16
C PRO A 67 -0.31 11.32 -16.02
N VAL A 68 -0.52 10.44 -15.05
CA VAL A 68 0.42 10.21 -13.95
C VAL A 68 0.61 8.72 -13.74
N LYS A 69 1.81 8.35 -13.30
CA LYS A 69 2.14 6.98 -12.99
C LYS A 69 2.41 6.85 -11.50
N ILE A 70 1.85 5.81 -10.88
CA ILE A 70 2.08 5.51 -9.46
C ILE A 70 2.73 4.15 -9.38
N THR A 71 3.89 4.07 -8.71
CA THR A 71 4.62 2.83 -8.47
C THR A 71 5.02 2.75 -7.01
N SER A 72 5.24 1.53 -6.51
CA SER A 72 5.87 1.36 -5.20
C SER A 72 7.38 1.34 -5.34
N SER A 73 8.07 1.71 -4.27
CA SER A 73 9.53 1.67 -4.20
C SER A 73 10.08 0.26 -3.94
N MET A 74 9.22 -0.76 -3.90
CA MET A 74 9.64 -2.15 -3.68
C MET A 74 10.43 -2.68 -4.86
N GLU A 75 11.49 -3.44 -4.58
CA GLU A 75 12.26 -4.14 -5.61
C GLU A 75 11.53 -5.39 -6.10
N ASP A 76 10.64 -5.95 -5.27
CA ASP A 76 9.90 -7.17 -5.53
C ASP A 76 8.39 -6.87 -5.52
N HIS A 77 7.60 -7.85 -5.94
CA HIS A 77 6.13 -7.74 -5.91
C HIS A 77 5.55 -7.91 -4.51
N PHE A 78 6.35 -8.34 -3.54
CA PHE A 78 5.89 -8.66 -2.20
C PHE A 78 6.52 -7.76 -1.15
N LEU A 79 5.71 -7.39 -0.17
CA LEU A 79 6.14 -6.68 1.02
C LEU A 79 6.16 -7.66 2.20
N ASN A 80 7.32 -7.85 2.82
CA ASN A 80 7.44 -8.71 4.00
C ASN A 80 6.79 -8.06 5.21
N LEU A 81 5.90 -8.81 5.86
CA LEU A 81 5.18 -8.36 7.05
C LEU A 81 5.69 -9.02 8.32
N LYS A 82 6.48 -10.06 8.21
CA LYS A 82 7.17 -10.73 9.32
C LYS A 82 8.65 -10.83 9.02
N PRO A 83 9.54 -10.63 10.00
CA PRO A 83 10.99 -10.70 9.77
C PRO A 83 11.47 -12.04 9.25
N ASP A 84 10.77 -13.13 9.60
CA ASP A 84 11.11 -14.48 9.15
C ASP A 84 10.58 -14.81 7.74
N GLY A 85 9.86 -13.86 7.11
CA GLY A 85 9.28 -14.07 5.79
C GLY A 85 8.05 -14.97 5.77
N SER A 86 7.48 -15.33 6.92
CA SER A 86 6.33 -16.24 6.98
C SER A 86 5.04 -15.61 6.50
N ILE A 87 4.93 -14.30 6.53
CA ILE A 87 3.79 -13.54 6.01
C ILE A 87 4.31 -12.43 5.13
N ARG A 88 3.77 -12.35 3.92
CA ARG A 88 4.07 -11.27 2.99
C ARG A 88 2.82 -10.81 2.28
N SER A 89 2.83 -9.57 1.80
CA SER A 89 1.71 -8.96 1.10
C SER A 89 2.04 -8.76 -0.36
N PHE A 90 1.14 -9.20 -1.22
CA PHE A 90 1.16 -8.84 -2.64
C PHE A 90 0.31 -7.60 -2.81
N LEU A 91 0.96 -6.47 -3.12
CA LEU A 91 0.30 -5.20 -3.31
C LEU A 91 -0.03 -4.96 -4.77
N THR A 92 -1.26 -4.53 -5.02
CA THR A 92 -1.69 -4.14 -6.36
C THR A 92 -2.28 -2.72 -6.33
N LEU A 93 -2.11 -2.01 -7.44
CA LEU A 93 -2.69 -0.70 -7.68
C LEU A 93 -3.62 -0.81 -8.87
N ASN A 94 -4.92 -0.60 -8.65
CA ASN A 94 -5.95 -0.77 -9.69
C ASN A 94 -5.83 -2.13 -10.41
N GLY A 95 -5.45 -3.19 -9.68
CA GLY A 95 -5.31 -4.53 -10.22
C GLY A 95 -3.94 -4.87 -10.80
N SER A 96 -3.03 -3.92 -10.93
CA SER A 96 -1.66 -4.15 -11.40
C SER A 96 -0.69 -4.28 -10.24
N PRO A 97 0.35 -5.14 -10.33
CA PRO A 97 1.36 -5.21 -9.28
C PRO A 97 1.95 -3.83 -8.98
N ALA A 98 2.04 -3.48 -7.69
CA ALA A 98 2.48 -2.15 -7.29
C ALA A 98 3.91 -1.84 -7.74
N SER A 99 4.77 -2.85 -7.85
CA SER A 99 6.15 -2.69 -8.32
C SER A 99 6.23 -2.31 -9.80
N ILE A 100 5.24 -2.71 -10.59
CA ILE A 100 5.08 -2.31 -11.99
C ILE A 100 4.37 -0.97 -12.07
N GLY A 101 3.39 -0.77 -11.21
CA GLY A 101 2.65 0.46 -11.11
C GLY A 101 1.42 0.53 -11.99
N THR A 102 0.73 1.64 -11.89
CA THR A 102 -0.46 1.93 -12.70
C THR A 102 -0.40 3.37 -13.20
N GLN A 103 -0.98 3.59 -14.36
CA GLN A 103 -1.11 4.91 -14.95
C GLN A 103 -2.56 5.36 -14.89
N VAL A 104 -2.79 6.59 -14.46
CA VAL A 104 -4.12 7.19 -14.41
C VAL A 104 -4.09 8.55 -15.11
N ASN A 105 -5.24 8.97 -15.62
CA ASN A 105 -5.40 10.30 -16.19
C ASN A 105 -6.03 11.21 -15.14
N ALA A 106 -5.25 12.15 -14.64
CA ALA A 106 -5.71 13.13 -13.68
C ALA A 106 -6.36 14.30 -14.40
N ILE A 107 -7.48 14.77 -13.88
CA ILE A 107 -8.19 15.94 -14.40
C ILE A 107 -7.90 17.11 -13.49
N MET A 108 -7.57 18.24 -14.09
CA MET A 108 -7.17 19.45 -13.38
C MET A 108 -8.14 19.78 -12.23
N ASN A 109 -7.56 19.96 -11.04
CA ASN A 109 -8.25 20.34 -9.81
C ASN A 109 -9.33 19.37 -9.33
N GLU A 110 -9.36 18.13 -9.86
CA GLU A 110 -10.24 17.06 -9.40
C GLU A 110 -9.44 16.00 -8.67
N TYR A 111 -10.10 15.27 -7.77
CA TYR A 111 -9.49 14.12 -7.11
C TYR A 111 -9.54 12.91 -8.03
N THR A 112 -8.40 12.24 -8.17
CA THR A 112 -8.30 10.96 -8.87
C THR A 112 -8.03 9.89 -7.85
N TYR A 113 -8.87 8.85 -7.82
CA TYR A 113 -8.79 7.79 -6.83
C TYR A 113 -8.09 6.57 -7.39
N VAL A 114 -7.23 5.98 -6.57
CA VAL A 114 -6.52 4.74 -6.88
C VAL A 114 -6.78 3.74 -5.77
N ARG A 115 -7.11 2.52 -6.15
CA ARG A 115 -7.35 1.43 -5.21
C ARG A 115 -6.09 0.65 -5.00
N VAL A 116 -5.72 0.45 -3.73
CA VAL A 116 -4.61 -0.40 -3.36
C VAL A 116 -5.13 -1.61 -2.60
N LYS A 117 -4.71 -2.79 -3.00
CA LYS A 117 -5.11 -4.05 -2.39
C LYS A 117 -3.87 -4.77 -1.85
N SER A 118 -4.00 -5.30 -0.65
CA SER A 118 -3.00 -6.14 -0.02
C SER A 118 -3.56 -7.56 0.11
N LYS A 119 -2.93 -8.51 -0.57
CA LYS A 119 -3.28 -9.93 -0.47
C LYS A 119 -2.17 -10.66 0.27
N LEU A 120 -2.51 -11.28 1.39
CA LEU A 120 -1.54 -11.99 2.21
C LEU A 120 -1.17 -13.33 1.62
N GLN A 121 0.10 -13.65 1.69
CA GLN A 121 0.65 -14.98 1.39
C GLN A 121 1.48 -15.46 2.56
N THR A 122 1.34 -16.73 2.88
CA THR A 122 2.12 -17.36 3.93
C THR A 122 3.16 -18.31 3.34
N ASN A 123 4.27 -18.44 4.05
CA ASN A 123 5.29 -19.43 3.78
C ASN A 123 5.42 -20.31 5.02
N GLY A 124 4.81 -21.49 4.95
CA GLY A 124 4.66 -22.36 6.11
C GLY A 124 3.55 -21.88 7.05
N THR A 125 3.56 -22.33 8.29
CA THR A 125 2.62 -21.89 9.30
C THR A 125 3.14 -20.61 9.95
N PRO A 126 2.41 -19.49 9.83
CA PRO A 126 2.88 -18.25 10.45
C PRO A 126 2.79 -18.33 11.96
N SER A 127 3.76 -17.70 12.63
CA SER A 127 3.74 -17.57 14.08
C SER A 127 2.63 -16.61 14.50
N LEU A 128 2.10 -16.82 15.72
CA LEU A 128 1.15 -15.90 16.33
C LEU A 128 1.81 -14.55 16.57
N GLY A 129 1.00 -13.51 16.60
CA GLY A 129 1.44 -12.15 16.91
C GLY A 129 1.14 -11.17 15.79
N ASN A 130 1.61 -9.95 15.99
CA ASN A 130 1.38 -8.87 15.06
C ASN A 130 2.32 -8.96 13.86
N PHE A 131 1.85 -8.49 12.74
CA PHE A 131 2.68 -8.33 11.56
C PHE A 131 2.45 -6.95 10.95
N SER A 132 3.50 -6.39 10.39
CA SER A 132 3.42 -5.09 9.74
C SER A 132 4.59 -4.91 8.77
N GLY A 133 4.35 -4.11 7.76
CA GLY A 133 5.37 -3.72 6.80
C GLY A 133 5.00 -2.39 6.17
N ALA A 134 5.96 -1.72 5.60
CA ALA A 134 5.75 -0.43 4.98
C ALA A 134 6.49 -0.34 3.65
N THR A 135 5.88 0.35 2.71
CA THR A 135 6.51 0.74 1.46
C THR A 135 6.08 2.16 1.11
N THR A 136 6.66 2.70 0.09
CA THR A 136 6.36 4.07 -0.35
C THR A 136 5.83 4.03 -1.78
N LEU A 137 4.73 4.72 -2.03
CA LEU A 137 4.25 4.97 -3.39
C LEU A 137 4.89 6.24 -3.92
N VAL A 138 5.32 6.18 -5.17
CA VAL A 138 5.95 7.30 -5.85
C VAL A 138 5.07 7.69 -7.02
N LEU A 139 4.78 8.98 -7.10
CA LEU A 139 4.03 9.57 -8.19
C LEU A 139 5.02 10.17 -9.17
N SER A 140 4.89 9.79 -10.43
CA SER A 140 5.79 10.28 -11.49
C SER A 140 4.99 10.63 -12.75
N ILE A 141 5.59 11.44 -13.60
CA ILE A 141 5.07 11.74 -14.92
C ILE A 141 5.62 10.71 -15.89
N PRO A 142 4.76 10.01 -16.63
CA PRO A 142 5.21 8.99 -17.58
C PRO A 142 6.07 9.57 -18.69
#